data_9b5d031913369b7c9a5b9790e8daa41e
#
_entry.id   9b5d031913369b7c9a5b9790e8daa41e
#
_cell.length_a   1.000
_cell.length_b   1.000
_cell.length_c   1.000
_cell.angle_alpha   90.00
_cell.angle_beta   90.00
_cell.angle_gamma   90.00
#
_symmetry.space_group_name_H-M   'P 1'
#
loop_
_entity.id
_entity.type
_entity.pdbx_description
1 polymer ?
#
loop_
_entity_poly.entity_id
_entity_poly.type
_entity_poly.pdbx_seq_one_letter_code
_entity_poly.pdbx_strand_id
1 'polypeptide(L)'
;MREELFKNCTLCPRKCNVNRLEGKRGYCGMDSTIRAARAALHMWEEPCISGKKGSGAVFFSGCGLRCCFCQNRDIAIGDSGKEISVERLAEIFLELQEKGAANLNLVTGAHYVPHIISALELARGKGMNLPVVYKSSGYESVETIRRLDGYVDVYLPDMKYMEPELAAVFSNARDYPQAAQSAIAEMMRQTGPCQFAEDGYIKRGTIVRHLILPGHTQNSIAVLKYLYRTYGEDIFISVMNQYTPVWKNEKFPELNRKVTRREYEKVLDAAIELGIENGYFQEGETAEESFIPAFDYEGV
;
A
#
# COMPACT_ATOMS: atom_id res chain seq x y z
N MET A 1 14.30 0.61 22.62
CA MET A 1 14.61 1.66 21.60
C MET A 1 13.53 1.79 20.49
N ARG A 2 13.03 0.70 19.88
CA ARG A 2 11.96 0.80 18.85
C ARG A 2 10.61 1.22 19.42
N GLU A 3 10.27 0.77 20.61
CA GLU A 3 9.03 1.14 21.32
C GLU A 3 8.93 2.63 21.68
N GLU A 4 10.07 3.33 21.81
CA GLU A 4 10.09 4.78 22.05
C GLU A 4 9.33 5.57 20.97
N LEU A 5 9.26 5.04 19.73
CA LEU A 5 8.51 5.65 18.65
C LEU A 5 7.00 5.65 18.88
N PHE A 6 6.50 4.83 19.80
CA PHE A 6 5.10 4.81 20.19
C PHE A 6 4.76 5.80 21.31
N LYS A 7 5.76 6.26 22.10
CA LYS A 7 5.54 7.24 23.19
C LYS A 7 5.14 8.61 22.67
N ASN A 8 5.67 8.99 21.50
CA ASN A 8 5.35 10.24 20.83
C ASN A 8 5.23 9.97 19.33
N CYS A 9 4.04 9.50 18.90
CA CYS A 9 3.85 8.90 17.59
C CYS A 9 4.01 9.90 16.44
N THR A 10 5.08 9.74 15.67
CA THR A 10 5.38 10.47 14.42
C THR A 10 5.63 9.53 13.23
N LEU A 11 5.14 8.27 13.30
CA LEU A 11 5.39 7.23 12.32
C LEU A 11 4.81 7.52 10.92
N CYS A 12 3.85 8.43 10.81
CA CYS A 12 3.30 8.87 9.52
C CYS A 12 3.15 10.40 9.50
N PRO A 13 2.84 11.02 8.36
CA PRO A 13 2.72 12.48 8.23
C PRO A 13 1.67 13.12 9.14
N ARG A 14 0.72 12.34 9.71
CA ARG A 14 -0.25 12.84 10.71
C ARG A 14 0.42 13.36 11.97
N LYS A 15 1.60 12.85 12.35
CA LYS A 15 2.36 13.28 13.54
C LYS A 15 1.46 13.53 14.76
N CYS A 16 0.66 12.51 15.14
CA CYS A 16 -0.36 12.64 16.17
C CYS A 16 0.21 12.97 17.57
N ASN A 17 1.49 12.68 17.80
CA ASN A 17 2.21 12.92 19.07
C ASN A 17 1.53 12.28 20.30
N VAL A 18 0.68 11.27 20.12
CA VAL A 18 0.05 10.52 21.21
C VAL A 18 0.99 9.45 21.74
N ASN A 19 0.86 9.14 23.04
CA ASN A 19 1.54 7.99 23.65
C ASN A 19 0.70 6.72 23.42
N ARG A 20 1.08 5.94 22.40
CA ARG A 20 0.38 4.71 22.02
C ARG A 20 0.63 3.55 22.98
N LEU A 21 1.73 3.59 23.76
CA LEU A 21 2.02 2.58 24.81
C LEU A 21 1.04 2.67 25.98
N GLU A 22 0.42 3.84 26.20
CA GLU A 22 -0.62 4.04 27.20
C GLU A 22 -2.04 3.78 26.65
N GLY A 23 -2.16 3.11 25.51
CA GLY A 23 -3.45 2.82 24.88
C GLY A 23 -4.08 4.02 24.15
N LYS A 24 -3.40 5.17 24.06
CA LYS A 24 -3.89 6.32 23.29
C LYS A 24 -3.81 6.01 21.80
N ARG A 25 -4.89 6.32 21.07
CA ARG A 25 -4.99 6.06 19.65
C ARG A 25 -4.71 7.31 18.83
N GLY A 26 -3.89 7.15 17.78
CA GLY A 26 -3.66 8.20 16.80
C GLY A 26 -4.81 8.32 15.80
N TYR A 27 -4.64 9.17 14.77
CA TYR A 27 -5.61 9.31 13.67
C TYR A 27 -5.90 7.96 12.97
N CYS A 28 -4.92 7.05 12.88
CA CYS A 28 -5.11 5.71 12.32
C CYS A 28 -6.08 4.82 13.13
N GLY A 29 -6.49 5.23 14.33
CA GLY A 29 -7.37 4.44 15.21
C GLY A 29 -6.64 3.41 16.07
N MET A 30 -5.28 3.32 15.97
CA MET A 30 -4.49 2.27 16.62
C MET A 30 -3.67 2.79 17.78
N ASP A 31 -3.60 2.00 18.84
CA ASP A 31 -2.58 2.05 19.88
C ASP A 31 -1.32 1.27 19.46
N SER A 32 -0.44 0.89 20.40
CA SER A 32 0.79 0.14 20.07
C SER A 32 0.56 -1.35 19.82
N THR A 33 -0.59 -1.91 20.18
CA THR A 33 -0.91 -3.33 19.97
C THR A 33 -1.11 -3.63 18.49
N ILE A 34 -0.42 -4.63 17.97
CA ILE A 34 -0.57 -5.04 16.56
C ILE A 34 -1.96 -5.64 16.37
N ARG A 35 -2.66 -5.16 15.34
CA ARG A 35 -3.94 -5.75 14.91
C ARG A 35 -3.85 -6.12 13.43
N ALA A 36 -4.12 -7.39 13.13
CA ALA A 36 -4.19 -7.91 11.78
C ALA A 36 -5.58 -8.47 11.49
N ALA A 37 -6.08 -8.25 10.30
CA ALA A 37 -7.42 -8.63 9.88
C ALA A 37 -7.43 -9.88 9.00
N ARG A 38 -6.30 -10.20 8.36
CA ARG A 38 -6.13 -11.38 7.51
C ARG A 38 -4.65 -11.63 7.22
N ALA A 39 -4.27 -12.91 7.11
CA ALA A 39 -2.95 -13.34 6.66
C ALA A 39 -3.09 -14.58 5.75
N ALA A 40 -3.11 -14.37 4.44
CA ALA A 40 -3.37 -15.45 3.47
C ALA A 40 -2.70 -15.17 2.12
N LEU A 41 -2.69 -16.19 1.25
CA LEU A 41 -2.27 -16.01 -0.14
C LEU A 41 -3.28 -15.12 -0.88
N HIS A 42 -2.77 -14.05 -1.50
CA HIS A 42 -3.55 -13.10 -2.29
C HIS A 42 -3.10 -13.16 -3.74
N MET A 43 -4.06 -13.44 -4.65
CA MET A 43 -3.78 -13.72 -6.06
C MET A 43 -3.89 -12.49 -6.97
N TRP A 44 -4.31 -11.33 -6.42
CA TRP A 44 -4.76 -10.18 -7.21
C TRP A 44 -3.86 -8.94 -7.07
N GLU A 45 -2.59 -9.12 -6.73
CA GLU A 45 -1.59 -8.05 -6.89
C GLU A 45 -1.06 -8.05 -8.34
N GLU A 46 -0.16 -7.15 -8.65
CA GLU A 46 0.49 -7.09 -9.95
C GLU A 46 1.07 -8.45 -10.36
N PRO A 47 1.07 -8.81 -11.66
CA PRO A 47 1.51 -10.12 -12.13
C PRO A 47 2.88 -10.55 -11.62
N CYS A 48 3.83 -9.61 -11.49
CA CYS A 48 5.17 -9.87 -10.98
C CYS A 48 5.23 -10.02 -9.45
N ILE A 49 4.16 -9.69 -8.72
CA ILE A 49 4.03 -9.85 -7.26
C ILE A 49 3.34 -11.16 -6.93
N SER A 50 2.10 -11.37 -7.39
CA SER A 50 1.31 -12.57 -7.08
C SER A 50 1.68 -13.75 -7.96
N GLY A 51 1.85 -13.54 -9.26
CA GLY A 51 2.07 -14.59 -10.24
C GLY A 51 1.10 -15.76 -10.06
N LYS A 52 1.61 -16.99 -10.17
CA LYS A 52 0.82 -18.23 -9.98
C LYS A 52 0.82 -18.73 -8.52
N LYS A 53 1.77 -18.29 -7.71
CA LYS A 53 1.94 -18.75 -6.32
C LYS A 53 1.08 -17.96 -5.32
N GLY A 54 0.73 -16.73 -5.67
CA GLY A 54 0.11 -15.77 -4.76
C GLY A 54 1.11 -15.05 -3.86
N SER A 55 0.71 -13.87 -3.43
CA SER A 55 1.44 -13.03 -2.49
C SER A 55 1.00 -13.34 -1.06
N GLY A 56 1.91 -13.63 -0.14
CA GLY A 56 1.62 -13.87 1.27
C GLY A 56 1.25 -12.56 1.97
N ALA A 57 -0.01 -12.13 1.85
CA ALA A 57 -0.45 -10.82 2.28
C ALA A 57 -0.88 -10.81 3.74
N VAL A 58 -0.31 -9.89 4.54
CA VAL A 58 -0.74 -9.58 5.90
C VAL A 58 -1.42 -8.22 5.90
N PHE A 59 -2.72 -8.18 6.16
CA PHE A 59 -3.53 -6.97 6.22
C PHE A 59 -3.60 -6.44 7.64
N PHE A 60 -2.96 -5.31 7.88
CA PHE A 60 -3.00 -4.63 9.18
C PHE A 60 -4.24 -3.74 9.30
N SER A 61 -4.81 -3.68 10.50
CA SER A 61 -5.91 -2.78 10.82
C SER A 61 -5.43 -1.37 11.12
N GLY A 62 -6.28 -0.39 10.80
CA GLY A 62 -5.98 1.03 10.94
C GLY A 62 -5.34 1.63 9.70
N CYS A 63 -5.61 2.92 9.45
CA CYS A 63 -5.03 3.64 8.32
C CYS A 63 -4.87 5.13 8.63
N GLY A 64 -3.67 5.66 8.36
CA GLY A 64 -3.37 7.08 8.51
C GLY A 64 -4.08 7.99 7.49
N LEU A 65 -4.63 7.43 6.42
CA LEU A 65 -5.26 8.20 5.34
C LEU A 65 -6.79 8.22 5.42
N ARG A 66 -7.46 7.06 5.60
CA ARG A 66 -8.92 6.92 5.74
C ARG A 66 -9.70 7.55 4.58
N CYS A 67 -9.35 7.18 3.35
CA CYS A 67 -10.03 7.69 2.15
C CYS A 67 -11.55 7.42 2.19
N CYS A 68 -12.36 8.38 1.74
CA CYS A 68 -13.83 8.25 1.72
C CYS A 68 -14.35 7.18 0.74
N PHE A 69 -13.49 6.66 -0.13
CA PHE A 69 -13.78 5.60 -1.10
C PHE A 69 -12.98 4.30 -0.83
N CYS A 70 -12.43 4.14 0.36
CA CYS A 70 -11.56 3.00 0.67
C CYS A 70 -12.33 1.67 0.57
N GLN A 71 -11.93 0.75 -0.28
CA GLN A 71 -12.52 -0.59 -0.41
C GLN A 71 -12.36 -1.42 0.88
N ASN A 72 -11.26 -1.19 1.61
CA ASN A 72 -10.93 -1.86 2.86
C ASN A 72 -11.35 -1.04 4.09
N ARG A 73 -12.52 -0.37 4.01
CA ARG A 73 -12.97 0.57 5.05
C ARG A 73 -13.04 -0.08 6.42
N ASP A 74 -13.56 -1.30 6.50
CA ASP A 74 -13.79 -1.99 7.78
C ASP A 74 -12.51 -2.16 8.58
N ILE A 75 -11.39 -2.45 7.93
CA ILE A 75 -10.09 -2.53 8.58
C ILE A 75 -9.39 -1.17 8.66
N ALA A 76 -9.66 -0.26 7.73
CA ALA A 76 -9.00 1.06 7.68
C ALA A 76 -9.42 2.00 8.84
N ILE A 77 -10.65 1.87 9.36
CA ILE A 77 -11.13 2.65 10.51
C ILE A 77 -10.69 2.07 11.86
N GLY A 78 -10.11 0.87 11.87
CA GLY A 78 -9.53 0.25 13.05
C GLY A 78 -10.49 -0.53 13.94
N ASP A 79 -11.74 -0.77 13.49
CA ASP A 79 -12.75 -1.48 14.31
C ASP A 79 -12.68 -3.00 14.14
N SER A 80 -11.86 -3.48 13.21
CA SER A 80 -11.70 -4.90 12.86
C SER A 80 -10.25 -5.34 13.04
N GLY A 81 -10.02 -6.65 13.28
CA GLY A 81 -8.70 -7.26 13.43
C GLY A 81 -8.46 -7.88 14.78
N LYS A 82 -7.69 -8.98 14.81
CA LYS A 82 -7.24 -9.63 16.04
C LYS A 82 -5.95 -8.98 16.56
N GLU A 83 -5.83 -8.89 17.85
CA GLU A 83 -4.59 -8.50 18.52
C GLU A 83 -3.60 -9.66 18.48
N ILE A 84 -2.38 -9.38 18.07
CA ILE A 84 -1.29 -10.36 17.99
C ILE A 84 0.00 -9.80 18.58
N SER A 85 0.87 -10.68 19.06
CA SER A 85 2.21 -10.32 19.50
C SER A 85 3.19 -10.22 18.31
N VAL A 86 4.38 -9.70 18.56
CA VAL A 86 5.47 -9.67 17.57
C VAL A 86 5.90 -11.08 17.20
N GLU A 87 5.92 -12.02 18.18
CA GLU A 87 6.24 -13.43 17.97
C GLU A 87 5.21 -14.09 17.06
N ARG A 88 3.89 -13.85 17.32
CA ARG A 88 2.83 -14.38 16.46
C ARG A 88 2.93 -13.83 15.04
N LEU A 89 3.24 -12.55 14.89
CA LEU A 89 3.47 -11.96 13.57
C LEU A 89 4.64 -12.63 12.83
N ALA A 90 5.73 -12.94 13.53
CA ALA A 90 6.85 -13.68 12.95
C ALA A 90 6.48 -15.12 12.55
N GLU A 91 5.63 -15.79 13.34
CA GLU A 91 5.08 -17.12 12.99
C GLU A 91 4.21 -17.06 11.74
N ILE A 92 3.34 -16.06 11.63
CA ILE A 92 2.52 -15.83 10.42
C ILE A 92 3.39 -15.68 9.16
N PHE A 93 4.51 -14.99 9.26
CA PHE A 93 5.45 -14.87 8.13
C PHE A 93 6.02 -16.23 7.69
N LEU A 94 6.36 -17.08 8.63
CA LEU A 94 6.83 -18.43 8.36
C LEU A 94 5.72 -19.33 7.79
N GLU A 95 4.52 -19.27 8.35
CA GLU A 95 3.35 -20.01 7.84
C GLU A 95 3.02 -19.64 6.38
N LEU A 96 3.13 -18.35 6.01
CA LEU A 96 2.94 -17.91 4.62
C LEU A 96 4.05 -18.47 3.71
N GLN A 97 5.29 -18.54 4.18
CA GLN A 97 6.38 -19.21 3.46
C GLN A 97 6.09 -20.70 3.27
N GLU A 98 5.65 -21.41 4.30
CA GLU A 98 5.27 -22.83 4.23
C GLU A 98 4.11 -23.08 3.25
N LYS A 99 3.18 -22.14 3.13
CA LYS A 99 2.09 -22.16 2.12
C LYS A 99 2.58 -21.92 0.69
N GLY A 100 3.88 -21.63 0.49
CA GLY A 100 4.48 -21.44 -0.83
C GLY A 100 4.25 -20.05 -1.43
N ALA A 101 4.02 -19.02 -0.62
CA ALA A 101 3.90 -17.64 -1.08
C ALA A 101 5.10 -17.20 -1.92
N ALA A 102 4.87 -16.41 -2.95
CA ALA A 102 5.94 -15.83 -3.78
C ALA A 102 6.77 -14.79 -3.01
N ASN A 103 6.16 -14.10 -2.07
CA ASN A 103 6.73 -13.05 -1.24
C ASN A 103 5.90 -12.86 0.03
N LEU A 104 6.42 -12.11 0.98
CA LEU A 104 5.70 -11.59 2.14
C LEU A 104 5.24 -10.16 1.84
N ASN A 105 3.94 -9.90 1.81
CA ASN A 105 3.36 -8.60 1.48
C ASN A 105 2.71 -7.94 2.71
N LEU A 106 3.29 -6.85 3.16
CA LEU A 106 2.89 -6.10 4.36
C LEU A 106 1.96 -4.95 3.95
N VAL A 107 0.64 -5.14 4.13
CA VAL A 107 -0.38 -4.21 3.65
C VAL A 107 -0.78 -3.20 4.72
N THR A 108 -0.50 -1.92 4.47
CA THR A 108 -0.89 -0.78 5.35
C THR A 108 -0.24 -0.85 6.74
N GLY A 109 1.06 -1.19 6.79
CA GLY A 109 1.80 -1.42 8.04
C GLY A 109 2.47 -0.20 8.67
N ALA A 110 2.33 1.03 8.13
CA ALA A 110 3.09 2.24 8.55
C ALA A 110 3.14 2.48 10.05
N HIS A 111 2.02 2.34 10.70
CA HIS A 111 1.87 2.59 12.14
C HIS A 111 2.39 1.44 13.02
N TYR A 112 2.83 0.33 12.43
CA TYR A 112 3.43 -0.82 13.10
C TYR A 112 4.86 -1.12 12.63
N VAL A 113 5.51 -0.25 11.88
CA VAL A 113 6.88 -0.45 11.38
C VAL A 113 7.87 -0.91 12.45
N PRO A 114 7.88 -0.37 13.70
CA PRO A 114 8.77 -0.88 14.74
C PRO A 114 8.57 -2.36 15.06
N HIS A 115 7.32 -2.81 15.12
CA HIS A 115 6.97 -4.21 15.38
C HIS A 115 7.22 -5.10 14.16
N ILE A 116 6.91 -4.61 12.97
CA ILE A 116 7.18 -5.31 11.70
C ILE A 116 8.67 -5.64 11.58
N ILE A 117 9.55 -4.68 11.85
CA ILE A 117 10.99 -4.90 11.81
C ILE A 117 11.40 -5.98 12.83
N SER A 118 10.87 -5.94 14.06
CA SER A 118 11.16 -6.95 15.07
C SER A 118 10.67 -8.35 14.65
N ALA A 119 9.47 -8.44 14.06
CA ALA A 119 8.93 -9.70 13.55
C ALA A 119 9.74 -10.24 12.37
N LEU A 120 10.20 -9.38 11.45
CA LEU A 120 11.07 -9.78 10.33
C LEU A 120 12.42 -10.33 10.83
N GLU A 121 13.03 -9.70 11.84
CA GLU A 121 14.27 -10.20 12.44
C GLU A 121 14.08 -11.59 13.09
N LEU A 122 12.98 -11.77 13.84
CA LEU A 122 12.66 -13.06 14.44
C LEU A 122 12.40 -14.15 13.40
N ALA A 123 11.62 -13.85 12.35
CA ALA A 123 11.29 -14.78 11.29
C ALA A 123 12.52 -15.14 10.47
N ARG A 124 13.38 -14.17 10.11
CA ARG A 124 14.65 -14.42 9.41
C ARG A 124 15.59 -15.28 10.25
N GLY A 125 15.65 -15.05 11.57
CA GLY A 125 16.42 -15.91 12.51
C GLY A 125 15.91 -17.35 12.58
N LYS A 126 14.65 -17.60 12.18
CA LYS A 126 14.02 -18.93 12.09
C LYS A 126 13.99 -19.50 10.65
N GLY A 127 14.65 -18.86 9.67
CA GLY A 127 14.79 -19.36 8.29
C GLY A 127 13.81 -18.78 7.28
N MET A 128 13.10 -17.68 7.58
CA MET A 128 12.34 -16.95 6.58
C MET A 128 13.27 -16.35 5.51
N ASN A 129 12.99 -16.63 4.24
CA ASN A 129 13.79 -16.17 3.10
C ASN A 129 12.95 -15.57 1.96
N LEU A 130 11.66 -15.34 2.18
CA LEU A 130 10.80 -14.67 1.21
C LEU A 130 11.25 -13.24 0.96
N PRO A 131 11.20 -12.75 -0.30
CA PRO A 131 11.25 -11.32 -0.58
C PRO A 131 10.14 -10.58 0.16
N VAL A 132 10.44 -9.39 0.69
CA VAL A 132 9.48 -8.59 1.45
C VAL A 132 8.94 -7.46 0.58
N VAL A 133 7.63 -7.45 0.37
CA VAL A 133 6.87 -6.38 -0.30
C VAL A 133 6.23 -5.49 0.77
N TYR A 134 6.40 -4.18 0.65
CA TYR A 134 5.75 -3.20 1.52
C TYR A 134 4.73 -2.39 0.73
N LYS A 135 3.44 -2.72 0.93
CA LYS A 135 2.32 -2.07 0.26
C LYS A 135 1.71 -0.98 1.13
N SER A 136 1.71 0.24 0.62
CA SER A 136 1.27 1.39 1.38
C SER A 136 0.38 2.34 0.58
N SER A 137 -0.30 3.24 1.29
CA SER A 137 -1.07 4.32 0.66
C SER A 137 -0.20 5.44 0.07
N GLY A 138 1.13 5.35 0.19
CA GLY A 138 2.06 6.43 -0.14
C GLY A 138 2.14 7.53 0.92
N TYR A 139 1.20 7.62 1.86
CA TYR A 139 1.19 8.62 2.92
C TYR A 139 2.09 8.20 4.09
N GLU A 140 3.39 8.23 3.85
CA GLU A 140 4.43 7.73 4.74
C GLU A 140 5.38 8.85 5.18
N SER A 141 5.95 8.78 6.38
CA SER A 141 7.07 9.65 6.73
C SER A 141 8.38 9.07 6.19
N VAL A 142 9.24 9.93 5.67
CA VAL A 142 10.55 9.55 5.15
C VAL A 142 11.39 8.84 6.22
N GLU A 143 11.32 9.29 7.46
CA GLU A 143 12.03 8.70 8.58
C GLU A 143 11.57 7.27 8.87
N THR A 144 10.29 6.98 8.68
CA THR A 144 9.73 5.62 8.85
C THR A 144 10.17 4.72 7.70
N ILE A 145 10.15 5.21 6.46
CA ILE A 145 10.66 4.45 5.30
C ILE A 145 12.16 4.17 5.44
N ARG A 146 12.98 5.13 5.92
CA ARG A 146 14.41 4.91 6.19
C ARG A 146 14.68 3.77 7.17
N ARG A 147 13.77 3.52 8.14
CA ARG A 147 13.91 2.40 9.07
C ARG A 147 13.70 1.03 8.42
N LEU A 148 13.02 1.01 7.28
CA LEU A 148 12.77 -0.20 6.48
C LEU A 148 13.93 -0.54 5.53
N ASP A 149 14.97 0.30 5.45
CA ASP A 149 16.16 0.05 4.62
C ASP A 149 16.83 -1.27 5.01
N GLY A 150 17.03 -2.17 4.05
CA GLY A 150 17.55 -3.53 4.26
C GLY A 150 16.54 -4.57 4.75
N TYR A 151 15.29 -4.16 5.06
CA TYR A 151 14.21 -5.09 5.43
C TYR A 151 13.24 -5.34 4.30
N VAL A 152 13.03 -4.37 3.41
CA VAL A 152 12.09 -4.41 2.29
C VAL A 152 12.83 -4.52 0.97
N ASP A 153 12.40 -5.45 0.13
CA ASP A 153 12.95 -5.68 -1.21
C ASP A 153 12.14 -4.93 -2.27
N VAL A 154 10.83 -4.86 -2.13
CA VAL A 154 9.92 -4.24 -3.08
C VAL A 154 8.97 -3.28 -2.38
N TYR A 155 8.95 -2.03 -2.81
CA TYR A 155 7.94 -1.08 -2.39
C TYR A 155 6.78 -1.04 -3.39
N LEU A 156 5.56 -1.05 -2.86
CA LEU A 156 4.31 -1.00 -3.63
C LEU A 156 3.41 0.15 -3.11
N PRO A 157 3.88 1.42 -3.22
CA PRO A 157 3.09 2.57 -2.77
C PRO A 157 2.02 2.95 -3.77
N ASP A 158 0.90 3.50 -3.26
CA ASP A 158 -0.02 4.24 -4.10
C ASP A 158 0.44 5.70 -4.25
N MET A 159 0.28 6.27 -5.45
CA MET A 159 0.29 7.72 -5.70
C MET A 159 -1.13 8.15 -6.10
N LYS A 160 -1.92 8.61 -5.11
CA LYS A 160 -3.37 8.84 -5.30
C LYS A 160 -3.68 10.20 -5.91
N TYR A 161 -2.96 11.24 -5.48
CA TYR A 161 -3.27 12.63 -5.83
C TYR A 161 -2.01 13.43 -6.12
N MET A 162 -2.13 14.33 -7.10
CA MET A 162 -1.23 15.46 -7.31
C MET A 162 -1.85 16.77 -6.83
N GLU A 163 -3.17 16.82 -6.68
CA GLU A 163 -3.91 18.00 -6.25
C GLU A 163 -4.15 17.98 -4.74
N PRO A 164 -3.61 18.97 -3.97
CA PRO A 164 -3.80 19.05 -2.52
C PRO A 164 -5.27 19.18 -2.10
N GLU A 165 -6.08 19.89 -2.89
CA GLU A 165 -7.51 20.06 -2.65
C GLU A 165 -8.25 18.74 -2.73
N LEU A 166 -7.97 17.93 -3.75
CA LEU A 166 -8.57 16.62 -3.94
C LEU A 166 -8.17 15.66 -2.80
N ALA A 167 -6.90 15.69 -2.41
CA ALA A 167 -6.38 14.92 -1.28
C ALA A 167 -7.02 15.34 0.06
N ALA A 168 -7.25 16.63 0.27
CA ALA A 168 -7.92 17.14 1.45
C ALA A 168 -9.38 16.64 1.51
N VAL A 169 -10.08 16.69 0.38
CA VAL A 169 -11.49 16.34 0.29
C VAL A 169 -11.73 14.85 0.42
N PHE A 170 -10.96 14.02 -0.29
CA PHE A 170 -11.19 12.56 -0.33
C PHE A 170 -10.47 11.77 0.74
N SER A 171 -9.39 12.32 1.32
CA SER A 171 -8.53 11.60 2.28
C SER A 171 -8.14 12.44 3.50
N ASN A 172 -8.72 13.62 3.65
CA ASN A 172 -8.42 14.55 4.75
C ASN A 172 -6.88 14.75 4.95
N ALA A 173 -6.14 14.85 3.83
CA ALA A 173 -4.68 14.91 3.80
C ALA A 173 -4.19 15.88 2.72
N ARG A 174 -4.33 17.19 2.97
CA ARG A 174 -3.93 18.23 2.01
C ARG A 174 -2.45 18.15 1.62
N ASP A 175 -1.61 17.66 2.52
CA ASP A 175 -0.18 17.45 2.38
C ASP A 175 0.19 16.13 1.67
N TYR A 176 -0.81 15.33 1.27
CA TYR A 176 -0.59 14.01 0.65
C TYR A 176 0.37 14.05 -0.55
N PRO A 177 0.23 14.96 -1.54
CA PRO A 177 1.09 14.94 -2.71
C PRO A 177 2.57 15.06 -2.34
N GLN A 178 2.90 16.00 -1.46
CA GLN A 178 4.27 16.22 -1.01
C GLN A 178 4.79 15.04 -0.16
N ALA A 179 3.97 14.51 0.73
CA ALA A 179 4.34 13.36 1.57
C ALA A 179 4.62 12.12 0.71
N ALA A 180 3.73 11.81 -0.25
CA ALA A 180 3.87 10.67 -1.15
C ALA A 180 5.10 10.81 -2.07
N GLN A 181 5.32 11.98 -2.65
CA GLN A 181 6.52 12.25 -3.46
C GLN A 181 7.80 12.01 -2.67
N SER A 182 7.89 12.53 -1.45
CA SER A 182 9.07 12.36 -0.59
C SER A 182 9.27 10.90 -0.16
N ALA A 183 8.19 10.19 0.14
CA ALA A 183 8.24 8.78 0.52
C ALA A 183 8.68 7.90 -0.65
N ILE A 184 8.11 8.11 -1.85
CA ILE A 184 8.47 7.36 -3.07
C ILE A 184 9.93 7.63 -3.44
N ALA A 185 10.41 8.86 -3.34
CA ALA A 185 11.82 9.19 -3.58
C ALA A 185 12.76 8.41 -2.65
N GLU A 186 12.41 8.28 -1.36
CA GLU A 186 13.19 7.48 -0.42
C GLU A 186 13.11 5.98 -0.73
N MET A 187 11.93 5.45 -1.12
CA MET A 187 11.75 4.07 -1.56
C MET A 187 12.62 3.75 -2.78
N MET A 188 12.62 4.63 -3.79
CA MET A 188 13.49 4.52 -4.98
C MET A 188 14.98 4.57 -4.62
N ARG A 189 15.38 5.44 -3.68
CA ARG A 189 16.75 5.49 -3.18
C ARG A 189 17.21 4.14 -2.59
N GLN A 190 16.32 3.46 -1.87
CA GLN A 190 16.63 2.18 -1.22
C GLN A 190 16.70 1.03 -2.21
N THR A 191 15.78 0.96 -3.17
CA THR A 191 15.65 -0.20 -4.05
C THR A 191 16.39 -0.05 -5.38
N GLY A 192 16.56 1.18 -5.88
CA GLY A 192 17.04 1.44 -7.25
C GLY A 192 16.04 0.96 -8.31
N PRO A 193 16.49 0.80 -9.57
CA PRO A 193 15.69 0.31 -10.68
C PRO A 193 15.10 -1.07 -10.41
N CYS A 194 13.93 -1.36 -11.01
CA CYS A 194 13.28 -2.65 -10.87
C CYS A 194 14.10 -3.80 -11.45
N GLN A 195 14.21 -4.89 -10.69
CA GLN A 195 14.94 -6.12 -11.05
C GLN A 195 14.01 -7.31 -10.98
N PHE A 196 13.97 -8.11 -12.05
CA PHE A 196 13.11 -9.26 -12.16
C PHE A 196 13.93 -10.57 -12.18
N ALA A 197 13.31 -11.66 -11.74
CA ALA A 197 13.82 -13.00 -11.92
C ALA A 197 13.49 -13.52 -13.34
N GLU A 198 14.12 -14.62 -13.76
CA GLU A 198 13.84 -15.28 -15.05
C GLU A 198 12.39 -15.75 -15.18
N ASP A 199 11.75 -16.08 -14.07
CA ASP A 199 10.33 -16.49 -13.99
C ASP A 199 9.34 -15.32 -13.94
N GLY A 200 9.84 -14.06 -14.08
CA GLY A 200 9.03 -12.83 -14.14
C GLY A 200 8.64 -12.24 -12.79
N TYR A 201 8.99 -12.88 -11.66
CA TYR A 201 8.76 -12.27 -10.35
C TYR A 201 9.74 -11.12 -10.09
N ILE A 202 9.25 -10.05 -9.45
CA ILE A 202 10.11 -8.95 -9.05
C ILE A 202 10.96 -9.34 -7.83
N LYS A 203 12.25 -9.05 -7.90
CA LYS A 203 13.20 -9.27 -6.79
C LYS A 203 13.44 -8.03 -5.98
N ARG A 204 13.48 -6.86 -6.64
CA ARG A 204 13.79 -5.59 -6.01
C ARG A 204 13.24 -4.45 -6.87
N GLY A 205 12.78 -3.38 -6.24
CA GLY A 205 12.32 -2.19 -6.97
C GLY A 205 11.14 -1.49 -6.31
N THR A 206 10.62 -0.50 -7.02
CA THR A 206 9.43 0.24 -6.61
C THR A 206 8.41 0.24 -7.74
N ILE A 207 7.20 -0.27 -7.46
CA ILE A 207 6.06 -0.21 -8.37
C ILE A 207 5.05 0.77 -7.77
N VAL A 208 4.85 1.91 -8.42
CA VAL A 208 3.86 2.89 -7.95
C VAL A 208 2.50 2.61 -8.56
N ARG A 209 1.51 2.45 -7.70
CA ARG A 209 0.13 2.18 -8.07
C ARG A 209 -0.67 3.48 -8.14
N HIS A 210 -1.50 3.60 -9.18
CA HIS A 210 -2.45 4.70 -9.30
C HIS A 210 -3.85 4.17 -9.64
N LEU A 211 -4.81 4.42 -8.75
CA LEU A 211 -6.22 4.12 -8.98
C LEU A 211 -6.89 5.33 -9.63
N ILE A 212 -7.43 5.14 -10.83
CA ILE A 212 -8.23 6.17 -11.51
C ILE A 212 -9.54 6.34 -10.74
N LEU A 213 -9.89 7.57 -10.41
CA LEU A 213 -11.17 7.91 -9.79
C LEU A 213 -12.12 8.50 -10.83
N PRO A 214 -13.43 8.12 -10.80
CA PRO A 214 -14.42 8.66 -11.72
C PRO A 214 -14.49 10.19 -11.64
N GLY A 215 -14.47 10.86 -12.79
CA GLY A 215 -14.49 12.33 -12.87
C GLY A 215 -13.14 13.02 -12.69
N HIS A 216 -12.07 12.30 -12.29
CA HIS A 216 -10.78 12.90 -11.92
C HIS A 216 -9.59 12.47 -12.81
N THR A 217 -9.83 12.28 -14.11
CA THR A 217 -8.79 11.86 -15.08
C THR A 217 -7.62 12.84 -15.18
N GLN A 218 -7.83 14.14 -14.94
CA GLN A 218 -6.75 15.14 -14.95
C GLN A 218 -5.75 14.90 -13.82
N ASN A 219 -6.23 14.52 -12.63
CA ASN A 219 -5.36 14.12 -11.52
C ASN A 219 -4.55 12.87 -11.90
N SER A 220 -5.16 11.88 -12.54
CA SER A 220 -4.47 10.68 -13.01
C SER A 220 -3.35 11.02 -14.00
N ILE A 221 -3.64 11.86 -15.00
CA ILE A 221 -2.65 12.33 -15.96
C ILE A 221 -1.50 13.10 -15.28
N ALA A 222 -1.83 13.93 -14.28
CA ALA A 222 -0.81 14.67 -13.52
C ALA A 222 0.10 13.71 -12.71
N VAL A 223 -0.46 12.64 -12.12
CA VAL A 223 0.31 11.59 -11.43
C VAL A 223 1.26 10.90 -12.39
N LEU A 224 0.78 10.42 -13.56
CA LEU A 224 1.62 9.76 -14.56
C LEU A 224 2.75 10.66 -15.05
N LYS A 225 2.43 11.93 -15.37
CA LYS A 225 3.43 12.93 -15.79
C LYS A 225 4.51 13.14 -14.73
N TYR A 226 4.11 13.25 -13.46
CA TYR A 226 5.07 13.41 -12.36
C TYR A 226 5.99 12.20 -12.25
N LEU A 227 5.43 11.00 -12.17
CA LEU A 227 6.20 9.77 -11.97
C LEU A 227 7.19 9.54 -13.12
N TYR A 228 6.72 9.61 -14.36
CA TYR A 228 7.57 9.35 -15.51
C TYR A 228 8.65 10.42 -15.71
N ARG A 229 8.31 11.71 -15.53
CA ARG A 229 9.29 12.79 -15.64
C ARG A 229 10.35 12.75 -14.54
N THR A 230 10.02 12.21 -13.38
CA THR A 230 10.94 12.17 -12.23
C THR A 230 11.83 10.94 -12.26
N TYR A 231 11.30 9.78 -12.65
CA TYR A 231 12.00 8.50 -12.50
C TYR A 231 12.23 7.77 -13.84
N GLY A 232 11.55 8.18 -14.93
CA GLY A 232 11.70 7.54 -16.25
C GLY A 232 11.46 6.03 -16.19
N GLU A 233 12.38 5.27 -16.75
CA GLU A 233 12.36 3.82 -16.85
C GLU A 233 12.75 3.09 -15.54
N ASP A 234 13.25 3.80 -14.54
CA ASP A 234 13.70 3.20 -13.29
C ASP A 234 12.51 2.74 -12.40
N ILE A 235 11.30 3.22 -12.68
CA ILE A 235 10.09 2.91 -11.93
C ILE A 235 9.08 2.14 -12.77
N PHE A 236 8.32 1.24 -12.13
CA PHE A 236 7.12 0.67 -12.75
C PHE A 236 5.87 1.40 -12.28
N ILE A 237 4.93 1.63 -13.19
CA ILE A 237 3.67 2.32 -12.89
C ILE A 237 2.51 1.36 -13.14
N SER A 238 1.72 1.07 -12.09
CA SER A 238 0.50 0.24 -12.20
C SER A 238 -0.73 1.13 -12.20
N VAL A 239 -1.38 1.24 -13.37
CA VAL A 239 -2.58 2.04 -13.58
C VAL A 239 -3.81 1.15 -13.46
N MET A 240 -4.61 1.41 -12.42
CA MET A 240 -5.77 0.60 -12.08
C MET A 240 -7.08 1.29 -12.45
N ASN A 241 -7.97 0.58 -13.16
CA ASN A 241 -9.35 1.02 -13.42
C ASN A 241 -10.38 0.29 -12.56
N GLN A 242 -9.93 -0.52 -11.59
CA GLN A 242 -10.76 -1.38 -10.74
C GLN A 242 -11.53 -0.64 -9.63
N TYR A 243 -11.80 0.68 -9.82
CA TYR A 243 -12.61 1.42 -8.87
C TYR A 243 -14.03 0.83 -8.80
N THR A 244 -14.41 0.34 -7.61
CA THR A 244 -15.74 -0.18 -7.31
C THR A 244 -16.39 0.64 -6.20
N PRO A 245 -17.57 1.25 -6.42
CA PRO A 245 -18.31 1.97 -5.39
C PRO A 245 -18.98 0.99 -4.43
N VAL A 246 -18.27 0.57 -3.38
CA VAL A 246 -18.76 -0.42 -2.41
C VAL A 246 -19.80 0.14 -1.41
N TRP A 247 -19.91 1.46 -1.32
CA TRP A 247 -20.98 2.16 -0.57
C TRP A 247 -21.37 3.45 -1.25
N LYS A 248 -22.59 3.90 -0.96
CA LYS A 248 -23.11 5.16 -1.47
C LYS A 248 -22.43 6.34 -0.75
N ASN A 249 -21.80 7.22 -1.52
CA ASN A 249 -21.22 8.45 -1.04
C ASN A 249 -22.17 9.62 -1.38
N GLU A 250 -22.85 10.19 -0.36
CA GLU A 250 -23.80 11.28 -0.58
C GLU A 250 -23.11 12.63 -0.86
N LYS A 251 -21.90 12.78 -0.32
CA LYS A 251 -21.12 14.01 -0.47
C LYS A 251 -20.44 14.14 -1.82
N PHE A 252 -20.10 13.00 -2.43
CA PHE A 252 -19.37 12.92 -3.70
C PHE A 252 -20.10 11.97 -4.66
N PRO A 253 -21.16 12.45 -5.33
CA PRO A 253 -21.98 11.61 -6.22
C PRO A 253 -21.21 10.97 -7.37
N GLU A 254 -20.15 11.62 -7.85
CA GLU A 254 -19.26 11.10 -8.90
C GLU A 254 -18.58 9.79 -8.49
N LEU A 255 -18.36 9.57 -7.20
CA LEU A 255 -17.77 8.35 -6.67
C LEU A 255 -18.77 7.18 -6.54
N ASN A 256 -20.05 7.38 -6.90
CA ASN A 256 -21.07 6.30 -6.85
C ASN A 256 -21.17 5.51 -8.16
N ARG A 257 -20.22 5.68 -9.06
CA ARG A 257 -20.15 4.94 -10.34
C ARG A 257 -18.74 4.41 -10.59
N LYS A 258 -18.62 3.41 -11.44
CA LYS A 258 -17.33 2.94 -11.95
C LYS A 258 -16.70 3.99 -12.88
N VAL A 259 -15.41 3.84 -13.12
CA VAL A 259 -14.69 4.58 -14.18
C VAL A 259 -15.28 4.17 -15.53
N THR A 260 -15.59 5.14 -16.37
CA THR A 260 -16.08 4.87 -17.73
C THR A 260 -14.92 4.50 -18.64
N ARG A 261 -15.22 3.73 -19.71
CA ARG A 261 -14.25 3.38 -20.73
C ARG A 261 -13.53 4.61 -21.31
N ARG A 262 -14.27 5.69 -21.59
CA ARG A 262 -13.71 6.95 -22.09
C ARG A 262 -12.74 7.61 -21.10
N GLU A 263 -13.05 7.56 -19.81
CA GLU A 263 -12.15 8.09 -18.77
C GLU A 263 -10.85 7.28 -18.71
N TYR A 264 -10.96 5.95 -18.80
CA TYR A 264 -9.81 5.06 -18.80
C TYR A 264 -8.95 5.27 -20.05
N GLU A 265 -9.56 5.24 -21.26
CA GLU A 265 -8.86 5.48 -22.54
C GLU A 265 -8.10 6.82 -22.50
N LYS A 266 -8.70 7.89 -21.98
CA LYS A 266 -8.04 9.19 -21.85
C LYS A 266 -6.77 9.14 -21.00
N VAL A 267 -6.72 8.31 -19.96
CA VAL A 267 -5.54 8.14 -19.11
C VAL A 267 -4.49 7.27 -19.82
N LEU A 268 -4.94 6.22 -20.55
CA LEU A 268 -4.07 5.39 -21.36
C LEU A 268 -3.40 6.19 -22.49
N ASP A 269 -4.17 6.99 -23.24
CA ASP A 269 -3.64 7.85 -24.30
C ASP A 269 -2.52 8.75 -23.75
N ALA A 270 -2.74 9.35 -22.57
CA ALA A 270 -1.72 10.16 -21.92
C ALA A 270 -0.48 9.36 -21.51
N ALA A 271 -0.63 8.10 -21.08
CA ALA A 271 0.49 7.22 -20.77
C ALA A 271 1.32 6.89 -22.03
N ILE A 272 0.63 6.60 -23.15
CA ILE A 272 1.25 6.34 -24.45
C ILE A 272 1.99 7.59 -24.96
N GLU A 273 1.34 8.76 -24.92
CA GLU A 273 1.97 10.03 -25.32
C GLU A 273 3.22 10.39 -24.50
N LEU A 274 3.26 9.96 -23.23
CA LEU A 274 4.42 10.12 -22.37
C LEU A 274 5.54 9.12 -22.69
N GLY A 275 5.25 8.02 -23.39
CA GLY A 275 6.19 6.94 -23.67
C GLY A 275 6.41 6.00 -22.48
N ILE A 276 5.40 5.79 -21.62
CA ILE A 276 5.51 4.87 -20.48
C ILE A 276 5.46 3.43 -20.99
N GLU A 277 6.59 2.73 -20.96
CA GLU A 277 6.72 1.31 -21.35
C GLU A 277 6.75 0.39 -20.12
N ASN A 278 7.36 0.84 -19.01
CA ASN A 278 7.46 0.09 -17.76
C ASN A 278 6.18 0.26 -16.91
N GLY A 279 5.17 -0.56 -17.16
CA GLY A 279 3.91 -0.44 -16.44
C GLY A 279 2.95 -1.60 -16.61
N TYR A 280 1.95 -1.61 -15.74
CA TYR A 280 0.80 -2.51 -15.80
C TYR A 280 -0.46 -1.67 -16.04
N PHE A 281 -1.17 -1.99 -17.11
CA PHE A 281 -2.44 -1.36 -17.45
C PHE A 281 -3.50 -2.44 -17.46
N GLN A 282 -4.54 -2.27 -16.64
CA GLN A 282 -5.60 -3.27 -16.54
C GLN A 282 -6.47 -3.24 -17.80
N GLU A 283 -6.61 -4.40 -18.47
CA GLU A 283 -7.49 -4.58 -19.61
C GLU A 283 -8.85 -5.17 -19.18
N GLY A 284 -9.91 -4.75 -19.87
CA GLY A 284 -11.26 -5.29 -19.67
C GLY A 284 -12.00 -4.77 -18.43
N GLU A 285 -13.05 -5.50 -18.04
CA GLU A 285 -13.85 -5.19 -16.85
C GLU A 285 -13.22 -5.81 -15.59
N THR A 286 -12.28 -5.07 -14.99
CA THR A 286 -11.54 -5.51 -13.80
C THR A 286 -12.12 -5.00 -12.48
N ALA A 287 -13.17 -4.18 -12.53
CA ALA A 287 -13.82 -3.62 -11.36
C ALA A 287 -14.84 -4.60 -10.76
N GLU A 288 -14.35 -5.66 -10.07
CA GLU A 288 -15.17 -6.67 -9.40
C GLU A 288 -14.95 -6.64 -7.89
N GLU A 289 -16.03 -6.80 -7.11
CA GLU A 289 -15.97 -6.91 -5.64
C GLU A 289 -15.21 -8.16 -5.19
N SER A 290 -15.14 -9.20 -6.03
CA SER A 290 -14.40 -10.44 -5.75
C SER A 290 -12.90 -10.25 -5.52
N PHE A 291 -12.32 -9.12 -5.96
CA PHE A 291 -10.92 -8.77 -5.68
C PHE A 291 -10.69 -8.18 -4.28
N ILE A 292 -11.76 -7.84 -3.55
CA ILE A 292 -11.67 -7.36 -2.18
C ILE A 292 -11.62 -8.58 -1.26
N PRO A 293 -10.55 -8.77 -0.44
CA PRO A 293 -10.47 -9.91 0.45
C PRO A 293 -11.57 -9.87 1.52
N ALA A 294 -12.11 -11.02 1.88
CA ALA A 294 -12.90 -11.13 3.10
C ALA A 294 -11.95 -10.94 4.30
N PHE A 295 -12.30 -10.03 5.21
CA PHE A 295 -11.53 -9.81 6.45
C PHE A 295 -12.12 -10.66 7.58
N ASP A 296 -11.93 -11.98 7.44
CA ASP A 296 -12.48 -13.05 8.27
C ASP A 296 -11.50 -13.61 9.30
N TYR A 297 -10.36 -12.94 9.47
CA TYR A 297 -9.27 -13.31 10.35
C TYR A 297 -8.55 -14.62 9.96
N GLU A 298 -8.67 -15.07 8.71
CA GLU A 298 -7.90 -16.22 8.23
C GLU A 298 -6.40 -16.00 8.46
N GLY A 299 -5.74 -17.00 9.06
CA GLY A 299 -4.29 -17.02 9.31
C GLY A 299 -3.79 -16.11 10.45
N VAL A 300 -4.70 -15.40 11.16
CA VAL A 300 -4.33 -14.47 12.24
C VAL A 300 -4.50 -15.09 13.62
#